data_0c557274a5a4923bbb33543e7bbbaea1
#
_entry.id   0c557274a5a4923bbb33543e7bbbaea1
#
_cell.length_a   1.000
_cell.length_b   1.000
_cell.length_c   1.000
_cell.angle_alpha   90.00
_cell.angle_beta   90.00
_cell.angle_gamma   90.00
#
_symmetry.space_group_name_H-M   'P 1'
#
loop_
_entity.id
_entity.type
_entity.pdbx_description
1 polymer ?
#
loop_
_entity_poly.entity_id
_entity_poly.type
_entity_poly.pdbx_seq_one_letter_code
_entity_poly.pdbx_strand_id
1 'polypeptide(L)'
;MMHTMKNKYIIRSRISEAKTREILKLFCLDIEASKIAKLSNISRQSVNKIINQIRILIAKECEKTSKMQGEIEVDKSYFGAKRVRGKRGRGAGKKTPVFGMLKRNGQVYTQIVKGCSASELLPILRDLSNLSQSTIYSDCWSAYDGLVDFGAKAHYRVKHSKNEFALGKNHINGIENFWGYAKHRLSKFRGIKKENFLLHLKETEFRYNTQIKQQDLYKILLKLIKNNPLKLF
;
A
#
# COMPACT_ATOMS: atom_id res chain seq x y z
N MET A 1 6.17 42.94 -18.22
CA MET A 1 5.81 42.08 -17.07
C MET A 1 5.62 40.66 -17.57
N MET A 2 6.55 39.76 -17.27
CA MET A 2 6.35 38.33 -17.60
C MET A 2 5.23 37.78 -16.71
N HIS A 3 4.10 37.45 -17.33
CA HIS A 3 3.04 36.68 -16.67
C HIS A 3 3.64 35.32 -16.30
N THR A 4 4.02 35.14 -15.05
CA THR A 4 4.40 33.83 -14.52
C THR A 4 3.18 32.94 -14.60
N MET A 5 3.14 32.07 -15.62
CA MET A 5 2.08 31.08 -15.77
C MET A 5 1.95 30.26 -14.47
N LYS A 6 0.79 30.39 -13.85
CA LYS A 6 0.48 29.75 -12.57
C LYS A 6 0.57 28.24 -12.74
N ASN A 7 1.53 27.58 -12.07
CA ASN A 7 1.66 26.12 -12.16
C ASN A 7 0.38 25.43 -11.65
N LYS A 8 -0.28 24.69 -12.53
CA LYS A 8 -1.55 24.01 -12.22
C LYS A 8 -1.40 22.77 -11.34
N TYR A 9 -0.17 22.30 -11.15
CA TYR A 9 0.12 21.10 -10.35
C TYR A 9 0.61 21.42 -8.93
N ILE A 10 1.24 22.60 -8.74
CA ILE A 10 1.82 23.00 -7.45
C ILE A 10 1.48 24.45 -7.15
N ILE A 11 0.79 24.69 -6.05
CA ILE A 11 0.36 26.04 -5.64
C ILE A 11 1.56 26.85 -5.21
N ARG A 12 1.66 28.10 -5.71
CA ARG A 12 2.70 29.09 -5.36
C ARG A 12 4.13 28.53 -5.50
N SER A 13 4.40 27.79 -6.56
CA SER A 13 5.69 27.19 -6.82
C SER A 13 6.50 27.95 -7.88
N ARG A 14 7.82 28.05 -7.67
CA ARG A 14 8.78 28.48 -8.69
C ARG A 14 9.18 27.33 -9.65
N ILE A 15 8.80 26.09 -9.35
CA ILE A 15 9.06 24.92 -10.20
C ILE A 15 8.08 24.96 -11.37
N SER A 16 8.59 24.86 -12.60
CA SER A 16 7.74 24.88 -13.80
C SER A 16 6.87 23.63 -13.90
N GLU A 17 5.78 23.72 -14.69
CA GLU A 17 4.95 22.54 -14.98
C GLU A 17 5.72 21.43 -15.68
N ALA A 18 6.65 21.78 -16.57
CA ALA A 18 7.51 20.79 -17.25
C ALA A 18 8.35 20.02 -16.24
N LYS A 19 9.00 20.71 -15.30
CA LYS A 19 9.78 20.06 -14.22
C LYS A 19 8.92 19.25 -13.26
N THR A 20 7.71 19.70 -12.97
CA THR A 20 6.75 18.93 -12.15
C THR A 20 6.38 17.62 -12.86
N ARG A 21 6.10 17.64 -14.16
CA ARG A 21 5.83 16.44 -14.95
C ARG A 21 7.04 15.50 -15.06
N GLU A 22 8.26 16.04 -15.17
CA GLU A 22 9.50 15.28 -15.18
C GLU A 22 9.68 14.54 -13.85
N ILE A 23 9.54 15.24 -12.71
CA ILE A 23 9.62 14.63 -11.38
C ILE A 23 8.56 13.54 -11.22
N LEU A 24 7.33 13.77 -11.68
CA LEU A 24 6.25 12.80 -11.61
C LEU A 24 6.55 11.54 -12.47
N LYS A 25 7.10 11.71 -13.69
CA LYS A 25 7.52 10.58 -14.53
C LYS A 25 8.57 9.72 -13.83
N LEU A 26 9.61 10.36 -13.27
CA LEU A 26 10.68 9.66 -12.53
C LEU A 26 10.15 8.99 -11.26
N PHE A 27 9.20 9.62 -10.56
CA PHE A 27 8.50 9.00 -9.43
C PHE A 27 7.72 7.75 -9.88
N CYS A 28 7.01 7.80 -11.00
CA CYS A 28 6.27 6.65 -11.53
C CYS A 28 7.18 5.46 -11.87
N LEU A 29 8.41 5.74 -12.31
CA LEU A 29 9.46 4.72 -12.53
C LEU A 29 10.07 4.19 -11.22
N ASP A 30 9.54 4.60 -10.08
CA ASP A 30 9.98 4.20 -8.73
C ASP A 30 11.44 4.55 -8.42
N ILE A 31 11.95 5.65 -9.00
CA ILE A 31 13.29 6.17 -8.78
C ILE A 31 13.37 6.88 -7.42
N GLU A 32 14.51 6.75 -6.75
CA GLU A 32 14.76 7.39 -5.45
C GLU A 32 14.82 8.92 -5.56
N ALA A 33 14.32 9.63 -4.54
CA ALA A 33 14.27 11.10 -4.53
C ALA A 33 15.63 11.78 -4.74
N SER A 34 16.73 11.17 -4.27
CA SER A 34 18.09 11.65 -4.50
C SER A 34 18.51 11.61 -5.97
N LYS A 35 18.13 10.55 -6.68
CA LYS A 35 18.37 10.40 -8.12
C LYS A 35 17.45 11.31 -8.93
N ILE A 36 16.17 11.43 -8.54
CA ILE A 36 15.23 12.37 -9.15
C ILE A 36 15.76 13.80 -9.06
N ALA A 37 16.28 14.21 -7.89
CA ALA A 37 16.86 15.54 -7.70
C ALA A 37 18.00 15.84 -8.68
N LYS A 38 18.91 14.87 -8.86
CA LYS A 38 20.01 14.99 -9.82
C LYS A 38 19.53 15.09 -11.27
N LEU A 39 18.61 14.20 -11.67
CA LEU A 39 18.11 14.13 -13.04
C LEU A 39 17.26 15.37 -13.42
N SER A 40 16.44 15.86 -12.50
CA SER A 40 15.58 17.02 -12.75
C SER A 40 16.27 18.37 -12.51
N ASN A 41 17.48 18.38 -11.97
CA ASN A 41 18.20 19.59 -11.51
C ASN A 41 17.36 20.44 -10.54
N ILE A 42 16.67 19.77 -9.63
CA ILE A 42 15.87 20.39 -8.56
C ILE A 42 16.43 19.96 -7.21
N SER A 43 16.44 20.86 -6.21
CA SER A 43 16.96 20.54 -4.89
C SER A 43 16.29 19.29 -4.29
N ARG A 44 17.09 18.42 -3.63
CA ARG A 44 16.58 17.22 -2.96
C ARG A 44 15.47 17.55 -1.96
N GLN A 45 15.54 18.68 -1.29
CA GLN A 45 14.53 19.13 -0.35
C GLN A 45 13.18 19.38 -1.06
N SER A 46 13.20 20.08 -2.20
CA SER A 46 11.99 20.34 -2.99
C SER A 46 11.40 19.05 -3.56
N VAL A 47 12.24 18.17 -4.09
CA VAL A 47 11.80 16.85 -4.60
C VAL A 47 11.16 16.03 -3.48
N ASN A 48 11.77 15.98 -2.29
CA ASN A 48 11.19 15.27 -1.14
C ASN A 48 9.83 15.84 -0.74
N LYS A 49 9.66 17.16 -0.71
CA LYS A 49 8.37 17.81 -0.42
C LYS A 49 7.32 17.40 -1.46
N ILE A 50 7.66 17.44 -2.75
CA ILE A 50 6.75 17.05 -3.85
C ILE A 50 6.34 15.58 -3.70
N ILE A 51 7.30 14.67 -3.55
CA ILE A 51 7.03 13.23 -3.42
C ILE A 51 6.17 12.95 -2.18
N ASN A 52 6.46 13.62 -1.06
CA ASN A 52 5.65 13.44 0.15
C ASN A 52 4.20 13.88 -0.05
N GLN A 53 3.96 15.01 -0.71
CA GLN A 53 2.61 15.46 -1.04
C GLN A 53 1.90 14.52 -2.01
N ILE A 54 2.61 13.95 -2.99
CA ILE A 54 2.07 12.90 -3.88
C ILE A 54 1.64 11.69 -3.05
N ARG A 55 2.47 11.22 -2.11
CA ARG A 55 2.12 10.10 -1.21
C ARG A 55 0.89 10.37 -0.36
N ILE A 56 0.76 11.59 0.16
CA ILE A 56 -0.42 12.01 0.92
C ILE A 56 -1.69 11.93 0.04
N LEU A 57 -1.62 12.41 -1.21
CA LEU A 57 -2.74 12.30 -2.14
C LEU A 57 -3.06 10.83 -2.46
N ILE A 58 -2.06 10.00 -2.69
CA ILE A 58 -2.23 8.56 -2.91
C ILE A 58 -2.91 7.90 -1.71
N ALA A 59 -2.45 8.20 -0.48
CA ALA A 59 -3.06 7.65 0.72
C ALA A 59 -4.53 7.99 0.84
N LYS A 60 -4.90 9.26 0.60
CA LYS A 60 -6.29 9.72 0.56
C LYS A 60 -7.11 9.02 -0.54
N GLU A 61 -6.51 8.72 -1.69
CA GLU A 61 -7.18 8.01 -2.76
C GLU A 61 -7.44 6.54 -2.39
N CYS A 62 -6.48 5.89 -1.71
CA CYS A 62 -6.64 4.52 -1.19
C CYS A 62 -7.75 4.42 -0.14
N GLU A 63 -8.04 5.48 0.61
CA GLU A 63 -9.13 5.51 1.60
C GLU A 63 -10.53 5.50 0.97
N LYS A 64 -10.66 5.86 -0.32
CA LYS A 64 -11.94 5.86 -1.04
C LYS A 64 -12.36 4.47 -1.53
N THR A 65 -11.75 3.42 -1.01
CA THR A 65 -12.02 2.05 -1.44
C THR A 65 -13.47 1.65 -1.15
N SER A 66 -14.16 1.13 -2.16
CA SER A 66 -15.48 0.51 -2.00
C SER A 66 -15.36 -0.83 -1.29
N LYS A 67 -16.42 -1.26 -0.59
CA LYS A 67 -16.46 -2.57 0.05
C LYS A 67 -16.17 -3.69 -0.96
N MET A 68 -15.31 -4.61 -0.57
CA MET A 68 -14.99 -5.80 -1.34
C MET A 68 -16.10 -6.82 -1.21
N GLN A 69 -16.29 -7.63 -2.25
CA GLN A 69 -17.20 -8.78 -2.24
C GLN A 69 -16.68 -9.92 -3.12
N GLY A 70 -17.12 -11.15 -2.89
CA GLY A 70 -16.68 -12.34 -3.61
C GLY A 70 -15.55 -13.07 -2.88
N GLU A 71 -14.54 -13.55 -3.59
CA GLU A 71 -13.42 -14.28 -3.01
C GLU A 71 -12.36 -13.30 -2.49
N ILE A 72 -12.09 -13.32 -1.18
CA ILE A 72 -11.18 -12.41 -0.50
C ILE A 72 -10.13 -13.21 0.27
N GLU A 73 -8.87 -12.97 -0.04
CA GLU A 73 -7.74 -13.47 0.72
C GLU A 73 -7.36 -12.47 1.81
N VAL A 74 -7.11 -12.94 3.02
CA VAL A 74 -6.69 -12.13 4.15
C VAL A 74 -5.45 -12.72 4.79
N ASP A 75 -4.50 -11.86 5.10
CA ASP A 75 -3.25 -12.25 5.78
C ASP A 75 -2.65 -11.05 6.51
N LYS A 76 -1.67 -11.32 7.36
CA LYS A 76 -0.89 -10.33 8.08
C LYS A 76 0.57 -10.44 7.73
N SER A 77 1.24 -9.30 7.65
CA SER A 77 2.68 -9.25 7.46
C SER A 77 3.34 -8.27 8.41
N TYR A 78 4.61 -8.50 8.70
CA TYR A 78 5.39 -7.68 9.62
C TYR A 78 6.48 -6.95 8.86
N PHE A 79 6.54 -5.63 9.03
CA PHE A 79 7.52 -4.75 8.41
C PHE A 79 8.46 -4.14 9.45
N GLY A 80 9.72 -4.01 9.12
CA GLY A 80 10.77 -3.46 10.00
C GLY A 80 12.11 -4.15 9.80
N ALA A 81 13.08 -3.83 10.66
CA ALA A 81 14.43 -4.36 10.55
C ALA A 81 14.47 -5.90 10.63
N LYS A 82 15.28 -6.51 9.77
CA LYS A 82 15.52 -7.99 9.79
C LYS A 82 16.16 -8.47 11.11
N ARG A 83 17.00 -7.65 11.72
CA ARG A 83 17.71 -7.96 12.98
C ARG A 83 17.67 -6.76 13.93
N VAL A 84 17.28 -7.01 15.16
CA VAL A 84 17.61 -6.17 16.32
C VAL A 84 18.67 -6.94 17.09
N ARG A 85 19.81 -6.31 17.41
CA ARG A 85 20.92 -6.93 18.15
C ARG A 85 20.38 -7.63 19.40
N GLY A 86 20.64 -8.92 19.55
CA GLY A 86 20.25 -9.72 20.73
C GLY A 86 18.87 -10.39 20.70
N LYS A 87 17.98 -10.10 19.72
CA LYS A 87 16.65 -10.74 19.65
C LYS A 87 16.39 -11.35 18.28
N ARG A 88 16.04 -12.66 18.25
CA ARG A 88 15.68 -13.41 17.02
C ARG A 88 14.18 -13.66 16.97
N GLY A 89 13.65 -13.83 15.75
CA GLY A 89 12.26 -14.26 15.51
C GLY A 89 11.22 -13.15 15.42
N ARG A 90 9.94 -13.54 15.45
CA ARG A 90 8.76 -12.65 15.36
C ARG A 90 8.69 -11.65 16.52
N GLY A 91 9.28 -11.98 17.68
CA GLY A 91 9.36 -11.14 18.86
C GLY A 91 10.49 -10.10 18.86
N ALA A 92 11.24 -9.92 17.76
CA ALA A 92 12.17 -8.80 17.62
C ALA A 92 11.35 -7.48 17.65
N GLY A 93 11.21 -6.93 18.85
CA GLY A 93 10.38 -5.75 19.12
C GLY A 93 10.72 -4.59 18.19
N LYS A 94 9.70 -3.96 17.60
CA LYS A 94 9.67 -2.82 16.68
C LYS A 94 9.26 -3.15 15.24
N LYS A 95 8.78 -4.38 14.94
CA LYS A 95 8.13 -4.61 13.64
C LYS A 95 6.71 -4.02 13.65
N THR A 96 6.32 -3.37 12.57
CA THR A 96 4.98 -2.86 12.39
C THR A 96 4.11 -3.95 11.77
N PRO A 97 3.06 -4.44 12.46
CA PRO A 97 2.14 -5.38 11.89
C PRO A 97 1.22 -4.66 10.89
N VAL A 98 0.98 -5.31 9.76
CA VAL A 98 0.08 -4.83 8.71
C VAL A 98 -0.89 -5.94 8.39
N PHE A 99 -2.17 -5.63 8.42
CA PHE A 99 -3.25 -6.46 7.92
C PHE A 99 -3.47 -6.15 6.44
N GLY A 100 -3.69 -7.18 5.64
CA GLY A 100 -3.98 -7.06 4.21
C GLY A 100 -5.18 -7.88 3.80
N MET A 101 -5.94 -7.32 2.88
CA MET A 101 -7.06 -7.96 2.20
C MET A 101 -6.82 -7.88 0.69
N LEU A 102 -7.01 -8.98 -0.02
CA LEU A 102 -6.93 -9.02 -1.48
C LEU A 102 -8.22 -9.64 -2.02
N LYS A 103 -8.94 -8.89 -2.82
CA LYS A 103 -10.02 -9.45 -3.64
C LYS A 103 -9.38 -10.19 -4.82
N ARG A 104 -9.67 -11.49 -5.00
CA ARG A 104 -9.16 -12.26 -6.14
C ARG A 104 -9.58 -11.60 -7.45
N ASN A 105 -8.64 -11.49 -8.38
CA ASN A 105 -8.78 -10.75 -9.65
C ASN A 105 -9.16 -9.27 -9.44
N GLY A 106 -8.83 -8.71 -8.29
CA GLY A 106 -9.18 -7.34 -7.93
C GLY A 106 -8.06 -6.62 -7.18
N GLN A 107 -8.44 -5.79 -6.25
CA GLN A 107 -7.52 -4.89 -5.55
C GLN A 107 -7.09 -5.42 -4.19
N VAL A 108 -5.93 -4.91 -3.74
CA VAL A 108 -5.42 -5.05 -2.37
C VAL A 108 -5.82 -3.83 -1.55
N TYR A 109 -6.09 -4.05 -0.29
CA TYR A 109 -6.17 -3.05 0.76
C TYR A 109 -5.24 -3.43 1.91
N THR A 110 -4.56 -2.44 2.49
CA THR A 110 -3.65 -2.65 3.63
C THR A 110 -3.96 -1.69 4.76
N GLN A 111 -3.80 -2.15 6.01
CA GLN A 111 -3.96 -1.32 7.19
C GLN A 111 -2.90 -1.66 8.24
N ILE A 112 -2.27 -0.63 8.81
CA ILE A 112 -1.41 -0.80 9.98
C ILE A 112 -2.31 -1.09 11.18
N VAL A 113 -2.00 -2.16 11.91
CA VAL A 113 -2.72 -2.58 13.11
C VAL A 113 -1.79 -2.54 14.31
N LYS A 114 -2.35 -2.46 15.53
CA LYS A 114 -1.55 -2.50 16.77
C LYS A 114 -1.18 -3.92 17.15
N GLY A 115 -2.11 -4.84 16.95
CA GLY A 115 -1.98 -6.28 17.17
C GLY A 115 -2.59 -7.06 16.02
N CYS A 116 -2.83 -8.34 16.26
CA CYS A 116 -3.45 -9.23 15.27
C CYS A 116 -4.55 -10.07 15.92
N SER A 117 -5.22 -9.53 16.95
CA SER A 117 -6.34 -10.23 17.61
C SER A 117 -7.59 -10.19 16.75
N ALA A 118 -8.51 -11.12 16.99
CA ALA A 118 -9.81 -11.14 16.33
C ALA A 118 -10.57 -9.82 16.53
N SER A 119 -10.52 -9.26 17.75
CA SER A 119 -11.17 -7.98 18.09
C SER A 119 -10.67 -6.79 17.28
N GLU A 120 -9.43 -6.84 16.75
CA GLU A 120 -8.89 -5.79 15.88
C GLU A 120 -9.17 -6.05 14.39
N LEU A 121 -9.10 -7.31 13.96
CA LEU A 121 -9.16 -7.64 12.53
C LEU A 121 -10.60 -7.79 12.01
N LEU A 122 -11.52 -8.35 12.80
CA LEU A 122 -12.90 -8.57 12.39
C LEU A 122 -13.66 -7.27 12.07
N PRO A 123 -13.55 -6.18 12.85
CA PRO A 123 -14.16 -4.90 12.48
C PRO A 123 -13.65 -4.36 11.14
N ILE A 124 -12.35 -4.47 10.86
CA ILE A 124 -11.75 -4.03 9.59
C ILE A 124 -12.34 -4.82 8.43
N LEU A 125 -12.45 -6.14 8.58
CA LEU A 125 -13.08 -7.02 7.58
C LEU A 125 -14.53 -6.61 7.30
N ARG A 126 -15.33 -6.40 8.34
CA ARG A 126 -16.74 -6.00 8.23
C ARG A 126 -16.90 -4.66 7.54
N ASP A 127 -16.06 -3.70 7.88
CA ASP A 127 -16.15 -2.34 7.35
C ASP A 127 -15.75 -2.26 5.87
N LEU A 128 -14.80 -3.10 5.46
CA LEU A 128 -14.21 -3.11 4.11
C LEU A 128 -14.75 -4.20 3.18
N SER A 129 -15.58 -5.12 3.68
CA SER A 129 -16.18 -6.15 2.84
C SER A 129 -17.67 -6.33 3.10
N ASN A 130 -18.37 -6.84 2.08
CA ASN A 130 -19.71 -7.36 2.23
C ASN A 130 -19.59 -8.83 2.62
N LEU A 131 -19.50 -9.11 3.93
CA LEU A 131 -19.20 -10.44 4.46
C LEU A 131 -20.22 -11.49 3.99
N SER A 132 -21.52 -11.18 3.99
CA SER A 132 -22.59 -12.12 3.56
C SER A 132 -22.47 -12.53 2.11
N GLN A 133 -21.76 -11.76 1.28
CA GLN A 133 -21.49 -12.04 -0.12
C GLN A 133 -20.03 -12.44 -0.38
N SER A 134 -19.26 -12.70 0.70
CA SER A 134 -17.82 -12.94 0.61
C SER A 134 -17.43 -14.29 1.16
N THR A 135 -16.59 -14.98 0.39
CA THR A 135 -15.84 -16.17 0.82
C THR A 135 -14.46 -15.73 1.23
N ILE A 136 -14.08 -15.96 2.48
CA ILE A 136 -12.79 -15.53 3.03
C ILE A 136 -11.81 -16.70 3.01
N TYR A 137 -10.59 -16.44 2.54
CA TYR A 137 -9.46 -17.36 2.59
C TYR A 137 -8.39 -16.77 3.52
N SER A 138 -7.96 -17.52 4.52
CA SER A 138 -6.93 -17.06 5.47
C SER A 138 -5.91 -18.16 5.77
N ASP A 139 -4.79 -17.79 6.41
CA ASP A 139 -3.94 -18.74 7.10
C ASP A 139 -4.70 -19.37 8.31
N CYS A 140 -4.10 -20.40 8.95
CA CYS A 140 -4.69 -21.07 10.12
C CYS A 140 -4.56 -20.27 11.43
N TRP A 141 -4.50 -18.94 11.37
CA TRP A 141 -4.41 -18.11 12.55
C TRP A 141 -5.75 -18.04 13.29
N SER A 142 -5.72 -18.27 14.61
CA SER A 142 -6.93 -18.31 15.45
C SER A 142 -7.75 -17.01 15.47
N ALA A 143 -7.14 -15.87 15.14
CA ALA A 143 -7.86 -14.59 15.02
C ALA A 143 -8.95 -14.59 13.93
N TYR A 144 -8.94 -15.55 13.02
CA TYR A 144 -9.97 -15.72 11.98
C TYR A 144 -11.01 -16.79 12.34
N ASP A 145 -10.93 -17.36 13.55
CA ASP A 145 -11.94 -18.30 14.02
C ASP A 145 -13.27 -17.56 14.20
N GLY A 146 -14.39 -18.22 13.87
CA GLY A 146 -15.71 -17.62 13.98
C GLY A 146 -16.09 -16.62 12.87
N LEU A 147 -15.32 -16.50 11.77
CA LEU A 147 -15.67 -15.60 10.65
C LEU A 147 -17.05 -15.88 10.05
N VAL A 148 -17.47 -17.15 10.02
CA VAL A 148 -18.82 -17.51 9.54
C VAL A 148 -19.87 -17.01 10.52
N ASP A 149 -19.67 -17.17 11.82
CA ASP A 149 -20.56 -16.66 12.87
C ASP A 149 -20.57 -15.11 12.86
N PHE A 150 -19.50 -14.50 12.41
CA PHE A 150 -19.39 -13.06 12.22
C PHE A 150 -20.06 -12.55 10.93
N GLY A 151 -20.65 -13.46 10.13
CA GLY A 151 -21.47 -13.14 8.97
C GLY A 151 -20.81 -13.38 7.60
N ALA A 152 -19.66 -14.03 7.53
CA ALA A 152 -19.06 -14.41 6.25
C ALA A 152 -19.84 -15.56 5.61
N LYS A 153 -20.03 -15.48 4.28
CA LYS A 153 -20.69 -16.55 3.51
C LYS A 153 -20.00 -17.90 3.67
N ALA A 154 -18.67 -17.90 3.66
CA ALA A 154 -17.82 -19.07 3.90
C ALA A 154 -16.43 -18.63 4.33
N HIS A 155 -15.73 -19.50 5.07
CA HIS A 155 -14.35 -19.29 5.47
C HIS A 155 -13.53 -20.56 5.22
N TYR A 156 -12.44 -20.42 4.48
CA TYR A 156 -11.51 -21.50 4.19
C TYR A 156 -10.14 -21.17 4.78
N ARG A 157 -9.59 -22.12 5.56
CA ARG A 157 -8.25 -22.00 6.16
C ARG A 157 -7.26 -22.77 5.33
N VAL A 158 -6.14 -22.14 5.02
CA VAL A 158 -5.02 -22.71 4.28
C VAL A 158 -3.94 -23.18 5.25
N LYS A 159 -3.68 -24.47 5.32
CA LYS A 159 -2.61 -25.05 6.15
C LYS A 159 -1.30 -25.03 5.36
N HIS A 160 -0.32 -24.27 5.79
CA HIS A 160 1.04 -24.26 5.21
C HIS A 160 1.91 -25.47 5.67
N SER A 161 1.41 -26.38 6.50
CA SER A 161 2.17 -27.53 6.99
C SER A 161 2.04 -28.70 6.01
N LYS A 162 3.17 -29.20 5.54
CA LYS A 162 3.34 -30.40 4.72
C LYS A 162 2.90 -30.28 3.25
N ASN A 163 3.69 -29.51 2.44
CA ASN A 163 3.65 -29.58 0.96
C ASN A 163 2.25 -29.58 0.29
N GLU A 164 1.21 -29.20 1.01
CA GLU A 164 -0.11 -28.94 0.45
C GLU A 164 -0.13 -27.53 -0.17
N PHE A 165 0.65 -27.38 -1.25
CA PHE A 165 0.53 -26.22 -2.10
C PHE A 165 -0.80 -26.35 -2.85
N ALA A 166 -1.79 -25.54 -2.42
CA ALA A 166 -3.07 -25.34 -3.10
C ALA A 166 -3.85 -26.62 -3.44
N LEU A 167 -4.64 -27.13 -2.50
CA LEU A 167 -5.75 -28.02 -2.84
C LEU A 167 -6.82 -27.20 -3.61
N GLY A 168 -6.70 -27.18 -4.94
CA GLY A 168 -7.62 -26.46 -5.81
C GLY A 168 -7.67 -24.96 -5.57
N LYS A 169 -8.84 -24.41 -5.22
CA LYS A 169 -9.04 -22.97 -4.97
C LYS A 169 -8.64 -22.50 -3.57
N ASN A 170 -8.25 -23.40 -2.65
CA ASN A 170 -7.91 -23.07 -1.27
C ASN A 170 -6.46 -22.62 -1.15
N HIS A 171 -6.18 -21.37 -1.44
CA HIS A 171 -4.85 -20.73 -1.29
C HIS A 171 -4.99 -19.25 -0.96
N ILE A 172 -3.90 -18.65 -0.50
CA ILE A 172 -3.76 -17.21 -0.26
C ILE A 172 -2.56 -16.63 -1.03
N ASN A 173 -2.23 -17.26 -2.15
CA ASN A 173 -1.05 -16.91 -2.97
C ASN A 173 -1.09 -15.45 -3.46
N GLY A 174 -2.28 -14.90 -3.68
CA GLY A 174 -2.44 -13.53 -4.15
C GLY A 174 -1.94 -12.51 -3.13
N ILE A 175 -2.39 -12.63 -1.88
CA ILE A 175 -1.94 -11.72 -0.80
C ILE A 175 -0.48 -11.98 -0.43
N GLU A 176 0.01 -13.20 -0.48
CA GLU A 176 1.43 -13.53 -0.26
C GLU A 176 2.33 -12.91 -1.34
N ASN A 177 1.93 -12.98 -2.61
CA ASN A 177 2.62 -12.32 -3.71
C ASN A 177 2.68 -10.80 -3.51
N PHE A 178 1.58 -10.19 -3.05
CA PHE A 178 1.59 -8.78 -2.68
C PHE A 178 2.59 -8.49 -1.57
N TRP A 179 2.68 -9.33 -0.52
CA TRP A 179 3.68 -9.13 0.55
C TRP A 179 5.11 -9.26 0.04
N GLY A 180 5.36 -10.19 -0.86
CA GLY A 180 6.65 -10.32 -1.55
C GLY A 180 7.03 -9.04 -2.29
N TYR A 181 6.13 -8.55 -3.13
CA TYR A 181 6.26 -7.27 -3.85
C TYR A 181 6.50 -6.09 -2.89
N ALA A 182 5.67 -5.96 -1.84
CA ALA A 182 5.77 -4.86 -0.89
C ALA A 182 7.11 -4.87 -0.13
N LYS A 183 7.54 -6.03 0.36
CA LYS A 183 8.83 -6.19 1.05
C LYS A 183 10.01 -5.88 0.13
N HIS A 184 9.99 -6.38 -1.11
CA HIS A 184 11.03 -6.10 -2.09
C HIS A 184 11.10 -4.59 -2.38
N ARG A 185 9.98 -3.98 -2.73
CA ARG A 185 9.92 -2.54 -3.04
C ARG A 185 10.38 -1.66 -1.87
N LEU A 186 9.94 -1.95 -0.65
CA LEU A 186 10.25 -1.13 0.52
C LEU A 186 11.70 -1.31 1.02
N SER A 187 12.38 -2.41 0.67
CA SER A 187 13.76 -2.70 1.08
C SER A 187 14.76 -1.67 0.58
N LYS A 188 14.51 -1.07 -0.60
CA LYS A 188 15.40 -0.04 -1.19
C LYS A 188 15.52 1.23 -0.36
N PHE A 189 14.55 1.54 0.49
CA PHE A 189 14.54 2.77 1.29
C PHE A 189 15.43 2.70 2.54
N ARG A 190 16.10 1.57 2.82
CA ARG A 190 17.11 1.36 3.88
C ARG A 190 16.72 1.95 5.25
N GLY A 191 15.46 1.87 5.61
CA GLY A 191 14.92 2.41 6.86
C GLY A 191 13.96 3.57 6.63
N ILE A 192 12.68 3.26 6.70
CA ILE A 192 11.60 4.24 6.64
C ILE A 192 11.28 4.63 8.07
N LYS A 193 11.26 5.93 8.38
CA LYS A 193 10.79 6.41 9.68
C LYS A 193 9.36 5.93 9.92
N LYS A 194 9.03 5.58 11.16
CA LYS A 194 7.73 5.02 11.54
C LYS A 194 6.56 5.93 11.12
N GLU A 195 6.74 7.24 11.25
CA GLU A 195 5.73 8.25 10.87
C GLU A 195 5.41 8.23 9.37
N ASN A 196 6.42 7.91 8.54
CA ASN A 196 6.27 7.90 7.08
C ASN A 196 5.89 6.52 6.52
N PHE A 197 5.89 5.48 7.36
CA PHE A 197 5.67 4.12 6.89
C PHE A 197 4.31 3.94 6.23
N LEU A 198 3.24 4.53 6.80
CA LEU A 198 1.90 4.49 6.22
C LEU A 198 1.87 5.02 4.78
N LEU A 199 2.54 6.16 4.53
CA LEU A 199 2.56 6.77 3.21
C LEU A 199 3.28 5.89 2.17
N HIS A 200 4.37 5.24 2.56
CA HIS A 200 5.10 4.30 1.70
C HIS A 200 4.31 3.01 1.46
N LEU A 201 3.60 2.53 2.48
CA LEU A 201 2.73 1.36 2.36
C LEU A 201 1.57 1.63 1.39
N LYS A 202 0.87 2.76 1.55
CA LYS A 202 -0.23 3.17 0.67
C LYS A 202 0.24 3.45 -0.77
N GLU A 203 1.42 4.03 -0.95
CA GLU A 203 2.03 4.13 -2.28
C GLU A 203 2.27 2.73 -2.89
N THR A 204 2.72 1.77 -2.10
CA THR A 204 2.97 0.40 -2.58
C THR A 204 1.66 -0.29 -2.97
N GLU A 205 0.62 -0.19 -2.15
CA GLU A 205 -0.74 -0.67 -2.41
C GLU A 205 -1.30 -0.06 -3.72
N PHE A 206 -1.20 1.27 -3.86
CA PHE A 206 -1.70 1.99 -5.03
C PHE A 206 -1.00 1.55 -6.33
N ARG A 207 0.33 1.41 -6.30
CA ARG A 207 1.12 0.92 -7.45
C ARG A 207 0.72 -0.49 -7.85
N TYR A 208 0.60 -1.38 -6.87
CA TYR A 208 0.19 -2.76 -7.11
C TYR A 208 -1.21 -2.83 -7.72
N ASN A 209 -2.16 -2.10 -7.17
CA ASN A 209 -3.54 -2.04 -7.68
C ASN A 209 -3.61 -1.44 -9.10
N THR A 210 -2.79 -0.43 -9.39
CA THR A 210 -2.69 0.17 -10.72
C THR A 210 -2.13 -0.83 -11.73
N GLN A 211 -1.12 -1.61 -11.33
CA GLN A 211 -0.51 -2.66 -12.18
C GLN A 211 -1.50 -3.78 -12.49
N ILE A 212 -2.22 -4.30 -11.49
CA ILE A 212 -3.25 -5.34 -11.70
C ILE A 212 -4.32 -4.86 -12.68
N LYS A 213 -4.74 -3.59 -12.56
CA LYS A 213 -5.74 -2.98 -13.44
C LYS A 213 -5.17 -2.61 -14.82
N GLN A 214 -3.89 -2.87 -15.09
CA GLN A 214 -3.18 -2.50 -16.33
C GLN A 214 -3.34 -1.02 -16.69
N GLN A 215 -3.36 -0.14 -15.68
CA GLN A 215 -3.56 1.29 -15.84
C GLN A 215 -2.23 2.04 -15.87
N ASP A 216 -2.20 3.16 -16.58
CA ASP A 216 -1.05 4.06 -16.63
C ASP A 216 -0.97 4.91 -15.36
N LEU A 217 -0.02 4.54 -14.48
CA LEU A 217 0.21 5.23 -13.20
C LEU A 217 0.49 6.73 -13.39
N TYR A 218 1.24 7.10 -14.43
CA TYR A 218 1.55 8.51 -14.69
C TYR A 218 0.29 9.32 -15.04
N LYS A 219 -0.57 8.78 -15.91
CA LYS A 219 -1.82 9.45 -16.30
C LYS A 219 -2.76 9.63 -15.10
N ILE A 220 -2.87 8.58 -14.26
CA ILE A 220 -3.70 8.63 -13.05
C ILE A 220 -3.18 9.71 -12.10
N LEU A 221 -1.89 9.68 -11.76
CA LEU A 221 -1.31 10.63 -10.82
C LEU A 221 -1.33 12.06 -11.37
N LEU A 222 -1.11 12.25 -12.67
CA LEU A 222 -1.19 13.56 -13.31
C LEU A 222 -2.60 14.16 -13.19
N LYS A 223 -3.64 13.34 -13.43
CA LYS A 223 -5.04 13.72 -13.23
C LYS A 223 -5.34 14.05 -11.77
N LEU A 224 -4.87 13.20 -10.84
CA LEU A 224 -5.07 13.36 -9.41
C LEU A 224 -4.46 14.69 -8.90
N ILE A 225 -3.21 14.98 -9.30
CA ILE A 225 -2.51 16.22 -8.92
C ILE A 225 -3.15 17.46 -9.59
N LYS A 226 -3.61 17.34 -10.82
CA LYS A 226 -4.33 18.45 -11.51
C LYS A 226 -5.60 18.82 -10.75
N ASN A 227 -6.35 17.83 -10.27
CA ASN A 227 -7.58 18.05 -9.51
C ASN A 227 -7.32 18.48 -8.05
N ASN A 228 -6.15 18.14 -7.51
CA ASN A 228 -5.73 18.44 -6.14
C ASN A 228 -4.29 18.99 -6.14
N PRO A 229 -4.07 20.24 -6.52
CA PRO A 229 -2.73 20.81 -6.64
C PRO A 229 -1.94 20.72 -5.33
N LEU A 230 -0.66 20.34 -5.44
CA LEU A 230 0.21 20.12 -4.29
C LEU A 230 0.50 21.43 -3.54
N LYS A 231 0.57 21.36 -2.20
CA LYS A 231 0.94 22.45 -1.31
C LYS A 231 2.29 22.11 -0.67
N LEU A 232 3.33 22.90 -0.94
CA LEU A 232 4.72 22.60 -0.51
C LEU A 232 5.17 23.36 0.74
N PHE A 233 4.31 24.04 1.44
CA PHE A 233 4.58 24.80 2.67
C PHE A 233 4.27 23.99 3.91
#